data_f8cffddf8cc30e3e795d40d7141cd626
#
_entry.id   f8cffddf8cc30e3e795d40d7141cd626
#
_cell.length_a   1.000
_cell.length_b   1.000
_cell.length_c   1.000
_cell.angle_alpha   90.00
_cell.angle_beta   90.00
_cell.angle_gamma   90.00
#
_symmetry.space_group_name_H-M   'P 1'
#
loop_
_entity.id
_entity.type
_entity.pdbx_description
1 polymer ?
#
loop_
_entity_poly.entity_id
_entity_poly.type
_entity_poly.pdbx_seq_one_letter_code
_entity_poly.pdbx_strand_id
1 'polypeptide(L)'
;MKHKSVADVAYEILIKHKKPLHYRKISEELIEIKPLKMKEPFYAVNASMSGDKRFVRVKRGIWGLLKWKYRDANIKYSVTSYCLKDGTMFLTSYMRPFFPKEKKVVEIIFIDKEGNEIEAKVNNEFSYITGIDQWYKRKKIKVNDVIYIGLIDYDKRKYFLVTEEETQIEPKEEIKEKIYAILEKEGKPLAYHEICERALDVELSEKNLFSDYIIDTLKENPKFIEEKENIWGLFDWLSETKKLQKLLFESKNSEKLKNTIKKIFDFLGFETSFIIKGKTSFILAKALLDYKSYSIIIDGKVSEEKNKKIEKYEQWDDLKTAKEENKADFSVIISNDFNYDSLNMQSELQNVILLESRWIDTIIKEHDRLTFSLSNLKKILSSDNSTESNIFQLLEKRNTTYKRIKLVNTMMDILKKSSQKKLYLNIESLTKIINQQDGELVNFEKIQEYEVEQIVNMLSMEPFNILQKTEMDNIILNYSPKLAKERLDKIIIEIF
;
A
#
# COMPACT_ATOMS: atom_id res chain seq x y z
N MET A 1 49.14 1.59 -9.78
CA MET A 1 47.68 1.44 -9.81
C MET A 1 47.31 0.71 -11.11
N LYS A 2 46.67 -0.45 -11.08
CA LYS A 2 46.18 -1.13 -12.29
C LYS A 2 45.14 -0.23 -12.96
N HIS A 3 45.37 0.09 -14.23
CA HIS A 3 44.42 0.87 -15.02
C HIS A 3 43.08 0.11 -15.09
N LYS A 4 42.02 0.60 -14.40
CA LYS A 4 40.70 0.05 -14.50
C LYS A 4 40.19 0.07 -15.94
N SER A 5 39.64 -1.03 -16.43
CA SER A 5 38.99 -1.08 -17.75
C SER A 5 37.70 -0.23 -17.76
N VAL A 6 37.15 0.02 -18.95
CA VAL A 6 35.85 0.71 -19.10
C VAL A 6 34.73 -0.14 -18.41
N ALA A 7 34.79 -1.44 -18.57
CA ALA A 7 33.86 -2.36 -17.93
C ALA A 7 33.96 -2.34 -16.40
N ASP A 8 35.18 -2.21 -15.82
CA ASP A 8 35.34 -2.14 -14.37
C ASP A 8 34.71 -0.88 -13.79
N VAL A 9 34.88 0.28 -14.45
CA VAL A 9 34.25 1.53 -14.00
C VAL A 9 32.73 1.45 -14.15
N ALA A 10 32.22 0.93 -15.26
CA ALA A 10 30.78 0.72 -15.44
C ALA A 10 30.18 -0.22 -14.39
N TYR A 11 30.92 -1.25 -14.00
CA TYR A 11 30.55 -2.18 -12.94
C TYR A 11 30.43 -1.46 -11.58
N GLU A 12 31.42 -0.63 -11.21
CA GLU A 12 31.37 0.16 -9.97
C GLU A 12 30.24 1.16 -9.93
N ILE A 13 29.91 1.79 -11.06
CA ILE A 13 28.75 2.69 -11.19
C ILE A 13 27.44 1.93 -10.90
N LEU A 14 27.26 0.77 -11.50
CA LEU A 14 26.08 -0.04 -11.23
C LEU A 14 26.01 -0.49 -9.76
N ILE A 15 27.14 -0.90 -9.15
CA ILE A 15 27.20 -1.24 -7.72
C ILE A 15 26.80 -0.06 -6.84
N LYS A 16 27.30 1.15 -7.15
CA LYS A 16 26.97 2.39 -6.44
C LYS A 16 25.46 2.67 -6.46
N HIS A 17 24.83 2.50 -7.62
CA HIS A 17 23.40 2.78 -7.80
C HIS A 17 22.47 1.62 -7.33
N LYS A 18 23.00 0.43 -7.13
CA LYS A 18 22.25 -0.78 -6.68
C LYS A 18 21.00 -1.12 -7.54
N LYS A 19 20.95 -0.65 -8.79
CA LYS A 19 19.81 -0.87 -9.72
C LYS A 19 20.25 -0.85 -11.17
N PRO A 20 19.50 -1.48 -12.10
CA PRO A 20 19.75 -1.37 -13.53
C PRO A 20 19.67 0.09 -14.00
N LEU A 21 20.58 0.50 -14.88
CA LEU A 21 20.65 1.84 -15.45
C LEU A 21 20.68 1.80 -16.98
N HIS A 22 20.19 2.87 -17.59
CA HIS A 22 20.35 3.08 -19.03
C HIS A 22 21.83 3.36 -19.36
N TYR A 23 22.33 2.76 -20.46
CA TYR A 23 23.75 2.86 -20.81
C TYR A 23 24.25 4.30 -20.95
N ARG A 24 23.39 5.24 -21.38
CA ARG A 24 23.76 6.66 -21.47
C ARG A 24 24.10 7.24 -20.10
N LYS A 25 23.29 6.96 -19.09
CA LYS A 25 23.55 7.41 -17.71
C LYS A 25 24.84 6.81 -17.14
N ILE A 26 25.06 5.51 -17.41
CA ILE A 26 26.34 4.86 -17.03
C ILE A 26 27.51 5.55 -17.73
N SER A 27 27.34 5.88 -19.02
CA SER A 27 28.40 6.52 -19.81
C SER A 27 28.71 7.94 -19.34
N GLU A 28 27.70 8.72 -18.99
CA GLU A 28 27.85 10.08 -18.43
C GLU A 28 28.71 10.05 -17.16
N GLU A 29 28.35 9.26 -16.17
CA GLU A 29 29.12 9.12 -14.93
C GLU A 29 30.52 8.52 -15.17
N LEU A 30 30.63 7.57 -16.12
CA LEU A 30 31.89 6.94 -16.47
C LEU A 30 32.88 7.96 -17.09
N ILE A 31 32.42 8.84 -17.99
CA ILE A 31 33.25 9.85 -18.66
C ILE A 31 33.78 10.87 -17.64
N GLU A 32 33.00 11.21 -16.61
CA GLU A 32 33.45 12.04 -15.50
C GLU A 32 34.60 11.40 -14.71
N ILE A 33 34.52 10.08 -14.45
CA ILE A 33 35.55 9.32 -13.71
C ILE A 33 36.76 8.99 -14.58
N LYS A 34 36.50 8.61 -15.83
CA LYS A 34 37.49 8.18 -16.81
C LYS A 34 37.22 8.79 -18.19
N PRO A 35 37.78 9.94 -18.52
CA PRO A 35 37.62 10.55 -19.83
C PRO A 35 38.05 9.64 -20.97
N LEU A 36 37.15 9.39 -21.92
CA LEU A 36 37.39 8.53 -23.07
C LEU A 36 37.73 9.39 -24.30
N LYS A 37 38.96 9.23 -24.83
CA LYS A 37 39.44 9.93 -26.05
C LYS A 37 38.96 9.20 -27.32
N MET A 38 37.64 9.23 -27.59
CA MET A 38 37.07 8.61 -28.80
C MET A 38 35.85 9.39 -29.30
N LYS A 39 35.51 9.22 -30.60
CA LYS A 39 34.40 9.96 -31.23
C LYS A 39 33.03 9.68 -30.63
N GLU A 40 32.81 8.46 -30.19
CA GLU A 40 31.49 7.98 -29.67
C GLU A 40 31.65 7.22 -28.34
N PRO A 41 31.91 7.94 -27.24
CA PRO A 41 32.19 7.31 -25.93
C PRO A 41 30.99 6.47 -25.40
N PHE A 42 29.77 6.87 -25.68
CA PHE A 42 28.56 6.13 -25.24
C PHE A 42 28.46 4.73 -25.87
N TYR A 43 28.80 4.62 -27.17
CA TYR A 43 28.83 3.32 -27.85
C TYR A 43 29.95 2.43 -27.33
N ALA A 44 31.10 2.99 -27.02
CA ALA A 44 32.23 2.24 -26.46
C ALA A 44 31.91 1.64 -25.08
N VAL A 45 31.22 2.39 -24.22
CA VAL A 45 30.76 1.90 -22.91
C VAL A 45 29.74 0.78 -23.10
N ASN A 46 28.77 0.96 -24.00
CA ASN A 46 27.76 -0.06 -24.28
C ASN A 46 28.39 -1.34 -24.87
N ALA A 47 29.36 -1.23 -25.78
CA ALA A 47 30.10 -2.33 -26.33
C ALA A 47 30.94 -3.05 -25.27
N SER A 48 31.63 -2.32 -24.39
CA SER A 48 32.40 -2.90 -23.26
C SER A 48 31.52 -3.70 -22.31
N MET A 49 30.33 -3.20 -21.97
CA MET A 49 29.38 -3.96 -21.15
C MET A 49 28.81 -5.18 -21.89
N SER A 50 28.57 -5.07 -23.19
CA SER A 50 28.08 -6.18 -24.02
C SER A 50 29.09 -7.34 -24.14
N GLY A 51 30.38 -7.04 -24.13
CA GLY A 51 31.46 -8.03 -24.17
C GLY A 51 31.85 -8.61 -22.82
N ASP A 52 31.42 -8.04 -21.72
CA ASP A 52 31.79 -8.45 -20.39
C ASP A 52 30.68 -9.26 -19.72
N LYS A 53 30.99 -10.49 -19.32
CA LYS A 53 30.04 -11.46 -18.74
C LYS A 53 29.43 -11.05 -17.41
N ARG A 54 29.97 -10.03 -16.75
CA ARG A 54 29.42 -9.51 -15.50
C ARG A 54 28.11 -8.74 -15.70
N PHE A 55 27.82 -8.31 -16.93
CA PHE A 55 26.63 -7.52 -17.26
C PHE A 55 25.56 -8.34 -17.92
N VAL A 56 24.32 -7.91 -17.74
CA VAL A 56 23.12 -8.47 -18.41
C VAL A 56 22.23 -7.33 -18.91
N ARG A 57 21.72 -7.48 -20.11
CA ARG A 57 20.71 -6.56 -20.66
C ARG A 57 19.36 -6.88 -20.06
N VAL A 58 18.80 -5.96 -19.25
CA VAL A 58 17.49 -6.11 -18.58
C VAL A 58 16.37 -5.72 -19.56
N LYS A 59 16.55 -4.62 -20.30
CA LYS A 59 15.67 -4.12 -21.39
C LYS A 59 16.53 -3.44 -22.47
N ARG A 60 15.91 -3.00 -23.57
CA ARG A 60 16.63 -2.26 -24.62
C ARG A 60 17.33 -1.03 -24.02
N GLY A 61 18.66 -1.00 -24.10
CA GLY A 61 19.52 0.06 -23.57
C GLY A 61 19.71 0.08 -22.04
N ILE A 62 19.05 -0.80 -21.29
CA ILE A 62 19.17 -0.87 -19.81
C ILE A 62 20.02 -2.07 -19.44
N TRP A 63 21.07 -1.81 -18.66
CA TRP A 63 22.04 -2.78 -18.19
C TRP A 63 21.96 -2.97 -16.68
N GLY A 64 22.11 -4.20 -16.24
CA GLY A 64 22.26 -4.59 -14.85
C GLY A 64 23.43 -5.56 -14.68
N LEU A 65 23.69 -5.98 -13.46
CA LEU A 65 24.72 -6.98 -13.19
C LEU A 65 24.14 -8.40 -13.25
N LEU A 66 24.90 -9.30 -13.84
CA LEU A 66 24.51 -10.72 -13.94
C LEU A 66 24.20 -11.30 -12.57
N LYS A 67 24.98 -10.92 -11.56
CA LYS A 67 24.76 -11.33 -10.16
C LYS A 67 23.40 -10.92 -9.60
N TRP A 68 22.82 -9.79 -10.05
CA TRP A 68 21.47 -9.39 -9.64
C TRP A 68 20.38 -10.28 -10.25
N LYS A 69 20.61 -10.78 -11.48
CA LYS A 69 19.67 -11.70 -12.14
C LYS A 69 19.55 -13.03 -11.40
N TYR A 70 20.62 -13.49 -10.77
CA TYR A 70 20.66 -14.77 -10.07
C TYR A 70 20.62 -14.63 -8.55
N ARG A 71 20.58 -13.42 -8.01
CA ARG A 71 20.61 -13.16 -6.57
C ARG A 71 19.45 -13.86 -5.83
N ASP A 72 18.31 -13.97 -6.52
CA ASP A 72 17.06 -14.51 -5.96
C ASP A 72 16.71 -15.88 -6.59
N ALA A 73 17.62 -16.47 -7.35
CA ALA A 73 17.38 -17.74 -8.01
C ALA A 73 17.87 -18.91 -7.14
N ASN A 74 16.97 -19.81 -6.81
CA ASN A 74 17.28 -21.07 -6.16
C ASN A 74 17.16 -22.20 -7.18
N ILE A 75 18.12 -23.10 -7.16
CA ILE A 75 18.11 -24.31 -7.98
C ILE A 75 17.65 -25.48 -7.14
N LYS A 76 16.51 -26.05 -7.49
CA LYS A 76 16.04 -27.33 -6.97
C LYS A 76 16.74 -28.43 -7.74
N TYR A 77 17.45 -29.34 -7.02
CA TYR A 77 18.20 -30.42 -7.61
C TYR A 77 17.85 -31.74 -6.94
N SER A 78 17.45 -32.74 -7.74
CA SER A 78 17.22 -34.12 -7.25
C SER A 78 18.51 -34.93 -7.35
N VAL A 79 18.94 -35.53 -6.23
CA VAL A 79 20.17 -36.29 -6.13
C VAL A 79 19.98 -37.69 -6.73
N THR A 80 20.85 -38.07 -7.66
CA THR A 80 20.83 -39.37 -8.31
C THR A 80 21.76 -40.35 -7.63
N SER A 81 21.63 -41.65 -7.94
CA SER A 81 22.56 -42.71 -7.45
C SER A 81 24.01 -42.43 -7.85
N TYR A 82 24.26 -41.89 -9.03
CA TYR A 82 25.61 -41.51 -9.50
C TYR A 82 26.17 -40.34 -8.69
N CYS A 83 25.36 -39.38 -8.31
CA CYS A 83 25.77 -38.27 -7.45
C CYS A 83 26.32 -38.77 -6.13
N LEU A 84 25.63 -39.70 -5.48
CA LEU A 84 26.04 -40.26 -4.20
C LEU A 84 27.28 -41.14 -4.31
N LYS A 85 27.38 -41.97 -5.39
CA LYS A 85 28.52 -42.86 -5.62
C LYS A 85 29.83 -42.10 -5.82
N ASP A 86 29.76 -41.04 -6.65
CA ASP A 86 30.95 -40.31 -7.11
C ASP A 86 31.17 -39.00 -6.35
N GLY A 87 30.28 -38.64 -5.39
CA GLY A 87 30.37 -37.40 -4.64
C GLY A 87 30.24 -36.17 -5.53
N THR A 88 29.38 -36.26 -6.58
CA THR A 88 29.29 -35.25 -7.64
C THR A 88 27.86 -34.71 -7.78
N MET A 89 27.75 -33.63 -8.52
CA MET A 89 26.47 -33.03 -8.93
C MET A 89 26.56 -32.65 -10.41
N PHE A 90 25.65 -33.13 -11.24
CA PHE A 90 25.63 -32.80 -12.66
C PHE A 90 25.05 -31.41 -12.93
N LEU A 91 25.76 -30.62 -13.74
CA LEU A 91 25.30 -29.32 -14.18
C LEU A 91 24.41 -29.47 -15.40
N THR A 92 23.11 -29.40 -15.18
CA THR A 92 22.11 -29.33 -16.26
C THR A 92 22.19 -28.01 -17.04
N SER A 93 21.58 -27.95 -18.20
CA SER A 93 21.62 -26.75 -19.05
C SER A 93 21.05 -25.50 -18.35
N TYR A 94 20.04 -25.66 -17.50
CA TYR A 94 19.45 -24.55 -16.75
C TYR A 94 20.30 -24.11 -15.55
N MET A 95 21.09 -25.02 -14.95
CA MET A 95 22.05 -24.74 -13.86
C MET A 95 23.31 -24.04 -14.37
N ARG A 96 23.68 -24.31 -15.59
CA ARG A 96 24.97 -23.91 -16.17
C ARG A 96 25.26 -22.40 -16.11
N PRO A 97 24.29 -21.49 -16.33
CA PRO A 97 24.54 -20.07 -16.22
C PRO A 97 24.81 -19.58 -14.79
N PHE A 98 24.44 -20.36 -13.79
CA PHE A 98 24.54 -20.02 -12.37
C PHE A 98 25.98 -20.15 -11.83
N PHE A 99 26.80 -20.99 -12.46
CA PHE A 99 28.17 -21.27 -12.08
C PHE A 99 29.19 -20.61 -13.02
N PRO A 100 30.42 -20.33 -12.51
CA PRO A 100 31.48 -19.68 -13.29
C PRO A 100 31.97 -20.56 -14.44
N LYS A 101 32.32 -19.94 -15.59
CA LYS A 101 32.69 -20.61 -16.86
C LYS A 101 34.10 -20.23 -17.36
N GLU A 102 34.89 -19.49 -16.59
CA GLU A 102 36.13 -18.85 -17.08
C GLU A 102 37.25 -19.83 -17.38
N LYS A 103 37.27 -20.97 -16.68
CA LYS A 103 38.31 -22.00 -16.80
C LYS A 103 37.71 -23.39 -16.93
N LYS A 104 38.51 -24.39 -17.36
CA LYS A 104 38.08 -25.78 -17.41
C LYS A 104 37.62 -26.28 -16.04
N VAL A 105 38.34 -25.94 -14.99
CA VAL A 105 38.00 -26.26 -13.59
C VAL A 105 38.02 -24.94 -12.79
N VAL A 106 36.98 -24.70 -12.03
CA VAL A 106 36.82 -23.49 -11.19
C VAL A 106 36.47 -23.89 -9.77
N GLU A 107 37.21 -23.38 -8.81
CA GLU A 107 36.92 -23.56 -7.39
C GLU A 107 35.76 -22.69 -6.95
N ILE A 108 34.83 -23.25 -6.16
CA ILE A 108 33.69 -22.62 -5.57
C ILE A 108 33.56 -23.03 -4.10
N ILE A 109 32.83 -22.30 -3.33
CA ILE A 109 32.54 -22.60 -1.91
C ILE A 109 31.05 -22.75 -1.75
N PHE A 110 30.58 -23.87 -1.25
CA PHE A 110 29.24 -24.01 -0.71
C PHE A 110 29.26 -23.73 0.79
N ILE A 111 28.21 -23.09 1.29
CA ILE A 111 27.97 -22.87 2.72
C ILE A 111 26.68 -23.61 3.07
N ASP A 112 26.74 -24.50 4.07
CA ASP A 112 25.55 -25.19 4.55
C ASP A 112 24.78 -24.40 5.61
N LYS A 113 23.65 -24.95 6.08
CA LYS A 113 22.80 -24.29 7.08
C LYS A 113 23.53 -23.99 8.39
N GLU A 114 24.49 -24.80 8.77
CA GLU A 114 25.30 -24.61 9.97
C GLU A 114 26.47 -23.63 9.77
N GLY A 115 26.60 -23.05 8.58
CA GLY A 115 27.68 -22.11 8.23
C GLY A 115 29.01 -22.78 7.87
N ASN A 116 29.03 -24.12 7.70
CA ASN A 116 30.27 -24.82 7.29
C ASN A 116 30.57 -24.54 5.82
N GLU A 117 31.82 -24.16 5.55
CA GLU A 117 32.31 -24.00 4.19
C GLU A 117 32.71 -25.39 3.60
N ILE A 118 32.25 -25.67 2.38
CA ILE A 118 32.48 -26.88 1.62
C ILE A 118 33.21 -26.49 0.33
N GLU A 119 34.47 -26.80 0.23
CA GLU A 119 35.26 -26.57 -0.97
C GLU A 119 34.82 -27.53 -2.09
N ALA A 120 34.39 -26.97 -3.21
CA ALA A 120 33.93 -27.73 -4.36
C ALA A 120 34.56 -27.21 -5.65
N LYS A 121 34.52 -28.01 -6.71
CA LYS A 121 35.10 -27.70 -8.01
C LYS A 121 34.09 -27.90 -9.12
N VAL A 122 33.83 -26.86 -9.90
CA VAL A 122 33.04 -26.90 -11.12
C VAL A 122 33.95 -27.38 -12.27
N ASN A 123 33.69 -28.56 -12.79
CA ASN A 123 34.33 -29.05 -14.02
C ASN A 123 33.50 -28.62 -15.22
N ASN A 124 33.97 -27.63 -15.94
CA ASN A 124 33.28 -27.02 -17.08
C ASN A 124 33.37 -27.88 -18.35
N GLU A 125 34.34 -28.76 -18.45
CA GLU A 125 34.52 -29.65 -19.60
C GLU A 125 33.48 -30.78 -19.56
N PHE A 126 33.30 -31.40 -18.40
CA PHE A 126 32.37 -32.52 -18.21
C PHE A 126 31.06 -32.17 -17.52
N SER A 127 30.83 -30.90 -17.24
CA SER A 127 29.56 -30.40 -16.68
C SER A 127 29.11 -31.01 -15.38
N TYR A 128 30.01 -31.09 -14.37
CA TYR A 128 29.70 -31.54 -13.03
C TYR A 128 30.44 -30.73 -11.96
N ILE A 129 29.98 -30.84 -10.74
CA ILE A 129 30.62 -30.31 -9.53
C ILE A 129 31.09 -31.47 -8.70
N THR A 130 32.29 -31.35 -8.12
CA THR A 130 32.90 -32.34 -7.21
C THR A 130 33.23 -31.74 -5.85
N GLY A 131 33.52 -32.54 -4.86
CA GLY A 131 33.94 -32.10 -3.52
C GLY A 131 32.79 -32.02 -2.51
N ILE A 132 31.61 -32.54 -2.85
CA ILE A 132 30.42 -32.51 -1.98
C ILE A 132 30.09 -33.86 -1.32
N ASP A 133 30.94 -34.89 -1.49
CA ASP A 133 30.73 -36.25 -0.96
C ASP A 133 30.64 -36.31 0.57
N GLN A 134 31.46 -35.52 1.27
CA GLN A 134 31.42 -35.44 2.73
C GLN A 134 30.13 -34.80 3.23
N TRP A 135 29.63 -33.79 2.52
CA TRP A 135 28.36 -33.16 2.85
C TRP A 135 27.18 -34.13 2.63
N TYR A 136 27.16 -34.88 1.51
CA TYR A 136 26.15 -35.92 1.30
C TYR A 136 26.13 -36.96 2.43
N LYS A 137 27.31 -37.43 2.86
CA LYS A 137 27.43 -38.39 3.97
C LYS A 137 26.96 -37.79 5.30
N ARG A 138 27.40 -36.59 5.61
CA ARG A 138 27.03 -35.88 6.85
C ARG A 138 25.54 -35.65 6.95
N LYS A 139 24.91 -35.23 5.86
CA LYS A 139 23.45 -34.96 5.78
C LYS A 139 22.62 -36.22 5.52
N LYS A 140 23.29 -37.41 5.38
CA LYS A 140 22.64 -38.71 5.11
C LYS A 140 21.71 -38.65 3.88
N ILE A 141 22.14 -37.96 2.83
CA ILE A 141 21.38 -37.80 1.59
C ILE A 141 21.14 -39.13 0.91
N LYS A 142 19.93 -39.36 0.41
CA LYS A 142 19.53 -40.58 -0.31
C LYS A 142 19.23 -40.25 -1.79
N VAL A 143 19.11 -41.30 -2.58
CA VAL A 143 18.68 -41.19 -3.97
C VAL A 143 17.27 -40.59 -4.02
N ASN A 144 17.05 -39.60 -4.90
CA ASN A 144 15.86 -38.82 -5.07
C ASN A 144 15.59 -37.73 -3.98
N ASP A 145 16.45 -37.60 -2.99
CA ASP A 145 16.37 -36.49 -2.09
C ASP A 145 16.57 -35.18 -2.89
N VAL A 146 15.89 -34.14 -2.45
CA VAL A 146 15.95 -32.81 -3.03
C VAL A 146 16.90 -31.93 -2.22
N ILE A 147 17.78 -31.25 -2.93
CA ILE A 147 18.65 -30.22 -2.35
C ILE A 147 18.47 -28.93 -3.07
N TYR A 148 18.71 -27.81 -2.38
CA TYR A 148 18.60 -26.48 -2.92
C TYR A 148 19.95 -25.78 -2.93
N ILE A 149 20.21 -25.07 -4.03
CA ILE A 149 21.43 -24.32 -4.27
C ILE A 149 21.07 -22.89 -4.58
N GLY A 150 21.65 -21.94 -3.90
CA GLY A 150 21.45 -20.52 -4.17
C GLY A 150 22.75 -19.74 -4.21
N LEU A 151 22.71 -18.56 -4.79
CA LEU A 151 23.87 -17.71 -4.94
C LEU A 151 24.01 -16.75 -3.75
N ILE A 152 25.12 -16.87 -3.02
CA ILE A 152 25.52 -15.93 -1.97
C ILE A 152 26.29 -14.73 -2.55
N ASP A 153 27.45 -15.03 -3.17
CA ASP A 153 28.33 -14.02 -3.74
C ASP A 153 28.97 -14.55 -5.01
N TYR A 154 28.56 -14.00 -6.16
CA TYR A 154 29.07 -14.43 -7.47
C TYR A 154 30.57 -14.13 -7.64
N ASP A 155 31.02 -13.00 -7.14
CA ASP A 155 32.41 -12.57 -7.30
C ASP A 155 33.37 -13.40 -6.44
N LYS A 156 32.92 -13.80 -5.25
CA LYS A 156 33.64 -14.70 -4.34
C LYS A 156 33.35 -16.19 -4.60
N ARG A 157 32.43 -16.46 -5.56
CA ARG A 157 32.04 -17.83 -5.94
C ARG A 157 31.46 -18.64 -4.76
N LYS A 158 30.72 -17.95 -3.89
CA LYS A 158 30.05 -18.55 -2.73
C LYS A 158 28.60 -18.84 -3.03
N TYR A 159 28.16 -20.03 -2.67
CA TYR A 159 26.80 -20.55 -2.85
C TYR A 159 26.34 -21.17 -1.54
N PHE A 160 25.06 -21.20 -1.28
CA PHE A 160 24.54 -22.05 -0.22
C PHE A 160 24.12 -23.42 -0.79
N LEU A 161 24.12 -24.44 0.10
CA LEU A 161 23.71 -25.80 -0.21
C LEU A 161 22.96 -26.38 0.99
N VAL A 162 21.65 -26.66 0.83
CA VAL A 162 20.77 -27.11 1.90
C VAL A 162 19.87 -28.26 1.44
N THR A 163 19.39 -29.07 2.36
CA THR A 163 18.43 -30.15 2.10
C THR A 163 17.00 -29.59 2.07
N GLU A 164 16.03 -30.34 1.54
CA GLU A 164 14.60 -29.97 1.57
C GLU A 164 14.08 -29.87 3.01
N GLU A 165 14.53 -30.74 3.92
CA GLU A 165 14.17 -30.65 5.34
C GLU A 165 14.71 -29.38 6.00
N GLU A 166 15.90 -28.94 5.61
CA GLU A 166 16.52 -27.72 6.12
C GLU A 166 15.87 -26.45 5.58
N THR A 167 15.11 -26.55 4.49
CA THR A 167 14.27 -25.46 3.99
C THR A 167 12.94 -25.36 4.73
N GLN A 168 12.62 -26.32 5.61
CA GLN A 168 11.44 -26.20 6.46
C GLN A 168 11.69 -25.13 7.52
N ILE A 169 10.95 -24.06 7.35
CA ILE A 169 10.98 -22.87 8.20
C ILE A 169 10.12 -23.14 9.43
N GLU A 170 10.41 -22.39 10.49
CA GLU A 170 9.54 -22.26 11.65
C GLU A 170 8.06 -22.22 11.25
N PRO A 171 7.17 -22.83 12.04
CA PRO A 171 5.74 -22.78 11.77
C PRO A 171 5.28 -21.35 11.43
N LYS A 172 4.36 -21.21 10.48
CA LYS A 172 3.84 -19.89 10.03
C LYS A 172 3.46 -18.96 11.20
N GLU A 173 3.04 -19.52 12.32
CA GLU A 173 2.69 -18.76 13.52
C GLU A 173 3.90 -18.10 14.20
N GLU A 174 5.04 -18.79 14.33
CA GLU A 174 6.25 -18.23 14.96
C GLU A 174 6.84 -17.09 14.14
N ILE A 175 6.91 -17.25 12.82
CA ILE A 175 7.38 -16.17 11.93
C ILE A 175 6.41 -14.97 11.96
N LYS A 176 5.12 -15.25 11.97
CA LYS A 176 4.10 -14.21 12.08
C LYS A 176 4.27 -13.37 13.36
N GLU A 177 4.46 -14.03 14.50
CA GLU A 177 4.66 -13.32 15.77
C GLU A 177 6.01 -12.55 15.79
N LYS A 178 7.06 -13.10 15.20
CA LYS A 178 8.34 -12.38 15.02
C LYS A 178 8.18 -11.13 14.15
N ILE A 179 7.52 -11.24 12.99
CA ILE A 179 7.26 -10.09 12.11
C ILE A 179 6.43 -9.04 12.85
N TYR A 180 5.39 -9.46 13.57
CA TYR A 180 4.55 -8.56 14.35
C TYR A 180 5.39 -7.80 15.39
N ALA A 181 6.18 -8.50 16.18
CA ALA A 181 7.05 -7.92 17.20
C ALA A 181 8.10 -6.95 16.63
N ILE A 182 8.65 -7.26 15.43
CA ILE A 182 9.58 -6.38 14.73
C ILE A 182 8.90 -5.06 14.34
N LEU A 183 7.72 -5.13 13.71
CA LEU A 183 6.97 -3.96 13.28
C LEU A 183 6.53 -3.14 14.49
N GLU A 184 5.98 -3.78 15.54
CA GLU A 184 5.55 -3.10 16.77
C GLU A 184 6.71 -2.37 17.46
N LYS A 185 7.88 -3.01 17.56
CA LYS A 185 9.09 -2.40 18.14
C LYS A 185 9.57 -1.17 17.36
N GLU A 186 9.51 -1.22 16.02
CA GLU A 186 9.91 -0.10 15.16
C GLU A 186 8.87 1.04 15.13
N GLY A 187 7.59 0.74 15.38
CA GLY A 187 6.49 1.72 15.40
C GLY A 187 6.23 2.40 14.06
N LYS A 188 6.73 1.83 12.96
CA LYS A 188 6.60 2.37 11.59
C LYS A 188 6.64 1.27 10.55
N PRO A 189 6.07 1.50 9.35
CA PRO A 189 6.18 0.57 8.24
C PRO A 189 7.64 0.32 7.82
N LEU A 190 7.96 -0.91 7.49
CA LEU A 190 9.29 -1.34 7.06
C LEU A 190 9.26 -1.87 5.63
N ALA A 191 10.37 -1.70 4.92
CA ALA A 191 10.55 -2.33 3.63
C ALA A 191 10.66 -3.85 3.80
N TYR A 192 10.10 -4.59 2.83
CA TYR A 192 10.09 -6.06 2.85
C TYR A 192 11.46 -6.69 3.16
N HIS A 193 12.54 -6.17 2.54
CA HIS A 193 13.89 -6.66 2.79
C HIS A 193 14.36 -6.45 4.24
N GLU A 194 13.95 -5.35 4.90
CA GLU A 194 14.28 -5.08 6.30
C GLU A 194 13.54 -6.05 7.23
N ILE A 195 12.29 -6.41 6.89
CA ILE A 195 11.53 -7.42 7.62
C ILE A 195 12.20 -8.78 7.49
N CYS A 196 12.59 -9.19 6.28
CA CYS A 196 13.31 -10.43 6.04
C CYS A 196 14.64 -10.49 6.83
N GLU A 197 15.40 -9.38 6.84
CA GLU A 197 16.65 -9.29 7.59
C GLU A 197 16.48 -9.55 9.09
N ARG A 198 15.43 -9.04 9.65
CA ARG A 198 15.20 -9.08 11.10
C ARG A 198 14.40 -10.30 11.56
N ALA A 199 13.49 -10.81 10.71
CA ALA A 199 12.64 -11.95 11.07
C ALA A 199 13.42 -13.28 11.06
N LEU A 200 14.41 -13.40 10.18
CA LEU A 200 15.11 -14.64 9.97
C LEU A 200 16.40 -14.76 10.79
N ASP A 201 16.85 -13.65 11.41
CA ASP A 201 18.13 -13.60 12.17
C ASP A 201 19.34 -14.20 11.40
N VAL A 202 19.27 -14.16 10.07
CA VAL A 202 20.15 -14.85 9.13
C VAL A 202 20.89 -13.81 8.29
N GLU A 203 22.17 -14.06 8.01
CA GLU A 203 22.93 -13.24 7.07
C GLU A 203 22.28 -13.22 5.67
N LEU A 204 22.51 -12.14 4.91
CA LEU A 204 21.97 -11.84 3.58
C LEU A 204 21.91 -13.00 2.57
N SER A 205 22.67 -14.07 2.82
CA SER A 205 22.86 -15.23 1.94
C SER A 205 21.73 -16.25 1.97
N GLU A 206 21.04 -16.42 3.10
CA GLU A 206 19.94 -17.38 3.25
C GLU A 206 18.56 -16.76 2.93
N LYS A 207 18.50 -15.45 2.75
CA LYS A 207 17.27 -14.69 2.54
C LYS A 207 16.43 -15.18 1.36
N ASN A 208 17.06 -15.69 0.33
CA ASN A 208 16.36 -16.05 -0.91
C ASN A 208 15.50 -17.31 -0.82
N LEU A 209 15.82 -18.24 0.10
CA LEU A 209 15.00 -19.43 0.33
C LEU A 209 13.72 -19.12 1.11
N PHE A 210 13.78 -18.07 1.92
CA PHE A 210 12.75 -17.76 2.91
C PHE A 210 11.93 -16.50 2.53
N SER A 211 12.34 -15.77 1.50
CA SER A 211 11.66 -14.57 1.04
C SER A 211 10.22 -14.86 0.62
N ASP A 212 9.98 -15.87 -0.19
CA ASP A 212 8.64 -16.21 -0.65
C ASP A 212 7.72 -16.57 0.52
N TYR A 213 8.26 -17.23 1.54
CA TYR A 213 7.51 -17.60 2.73
C TYR A 213 7.12 -16.39 3.60
N ILE A 214 8.01 -15.43 3.78
CA ILE A 214 7.69 -14.18 4.50
C ILE A 214 6.66 -13.38 3.74
N ILE A 215 6.81 -13.25 2.41
CA ILE A 215 5.82 -12.49 1.61
C ILE A 215 4.45 -13.17 1.64
N ASP A 216 4.40 -14.50 1.62
CA ASP A 216 3.15 -15.24 1.75
C ASP A 216 2.55 -15.05 3.15
N THR A 217 3.37 -15.09 4.21
CA THR A 217 2.93 -14.81 5.58
C THR A 217 2.36 -13.41 5.72
N LEU A 218 3.02 -12.39 5.12
CA LEU A 218 2.55 -11.01 5.12
C LEU A 218 1.23 -10.85 4.35
N LYS A 219 1.10 -11.51 3.19
CA LYS A 219 -0.10 -11.42 2.35
C LYS A 219 -1.30 -12.20 2.89
N GLU A 220 -1.07 -13.34 3.49
CA GLU A 220 -2.13 -14.21 4.00
C GLU A 220 -2.67 -13.77 5.36
N ASN A 221 -1.89 -13.01 6.14
CA ASN A 221 -2.28 -12.64 7.48
C ASN A 221 -2.91 -11.24 7.54
N PRO A 222 -4.17 -11.13 8.01
CA PRO A 222 -4.89 -9.86 8.05
C PRO A 222 -4.32 -8.81 9.03
N LYS A 223 -3.38 -9.20 9.92
CA LYS A 223 -2.70 -8.25 10.82
C LYS A 223 -1.70 -7.35 10.07
N PHE A 224 -1.24 -7.76 8.88
CA PHE A 224 -0.27 -7.02 8.10
C PHE A 224 -0.92 -6.31 6.91
N ILE A 225 -0.34 -5.21 6.50
CA ILE A 225 -0.80 -4.43 5.36
C ILE A 225 0.38 -3.93 4.54
N GLU A 226 0.29 -4.05 3.23
CA GLU A 226 1.17 -3.36 2.31
C GLU A 226 0.65 -1.93 2.12
N GLU A 227 1.36 -0.94 2.69
CA GLU A 227 0.98 0.48 2.58
C GLU A 227 1.41 1.11 1.27
N LYS A 228 2.54 0.66 0.74
CA LYS A 228 3.11 1.00 -0.58
C LYS A 228 3.83 -0.23 -1.10
N GLU A 229 4.17 -0.25 -2.38
CA GLU A 229 4.89 -1.34 -3.00
C GLU A 229 6.08 -1.79 -2.14
N ASN A 230 6.04 -3.03 -1.66
CA ASN A 230 7.04 -3.67 -0.79
C ASN A 230 7.28 -2.98 0.58
N ILE A 231 6.36 -2.13 1.06
CA ILE A 231 6.42 -1.51 2.40
C ILE A 231 5.26 -2.01 3.23
N TRP A 232 5.56 -2.70 4.33
CA TRP A 232 4.60 -3.39 5.17
C TRP A 232 4.50 -2.78 6.55
N GLY A 233 3.29 -2.69 7.07
CA GLY A 233 2.97 -2.20 8.41
C GLY A 233 1.92 -3.07 9.10
N LEU A 234 1.49 -2.65 10.27
CA LEU A 234 0.41 -3.31 10.99
C LEU A 234 -0.94 -2.72 10.59
N PHE A 235 -1.93 -3.60 10.41
CA PHE A 235 -3.31 -3.18 10.12
C PHE A 235 -3.84 -2.22 11.20
N ASP A 236 -3.46 -2.43 12.46
CA ASP A 236 -3.89 -1.60 13.57
C ASP A 236 -3.37 -0.15 13.53
N TRP A 237 -2.32 0.12 12.76
CA TRP A 237 -1.81 1.49 12.55
C TRP A 237 -2.64 2.31 11.56
N LEU A 238 -3.50 1.66 10.79
CA LEU A 238 -4.41 2.38 9.90
C LEU A 238 -5.40 3.22 10.70
N SER A 239 -5.76 4.38 10.16
CA SER A 239 -6.93 5.11 10.64
C SER A 239 -8.19 4.24 10.51
N GLU A 240 -9.21 4.53 11.32
CA GLU A 240 -10.48 3.80 11.28
C GLU A 240 -11.09 3.81 9.87
N THR A 241 -11.06 4.93 9.21
CA THR A 241 -11.50 5.10 7.81
C THR A 241 -10.80 4.12 6.87
N LYS A 242 -9.47 4.06 6.92
CA LYS A 242 -8.69 3.15 6.07
C LYS A 242 -8.96 1.67 6.39
N LYS A 243 -9.18 1.34 7.66
CA LYS A 243 -9.59 -0.01 8.08
C LYS A 243 -10.92 -0.40 7.47
N LEU A 244 -11.92 0.47 7.56
CA LEU A 244 -13.25 0.23 7.02
C LEU A 244 -13.22 0.07 5.50
N GLN A 245 -12.48 0.92 4.80
CA GLN A 245 -12.30 0.85 3.35
C GLN A 245 -11.69 -0.50 2.91
N LYS A 246 -10.61 -0.91 3.58
CA LYS A 246 -9.97 -2.19 3.27
C LYS A 246 -10.89 -3.37 3.50
N LEU A 247 -11.57 -3.41 4.65
CA LEU A 247 -12.52 -4.47 4.98
C LEU A 247 -13.69 -4.52 3.99
N LEU A 248 -14.15 -3.37 3.48
CA LEU A 248 -15.24 -3.29 2.51
C LEU A 248 -14.90 -4.02 1.20
N PHE A 249 -13.70 -3.80 0.65
CA PHE A 249 -13.29 -4.40 -0.62
C PHE A 249 -12.69 -5.80 -0.50
N GLU A 250 -12.14 -6.15 0.66
CA GLU A 250 -11.53 -7.47 0.89
C GLU A 250 -12.51 -8.51 1.45
N SER A 251 -13.76 -8.15 1.65
CA SER A 251 -14.79 -9.09 2.14
C SER A 251 -15.08 -10.19 1.13
N LYS A 252 -14.67 -11.42 1.46
CA LYS A 252 -14.76 -12.59 0.56
C LYS A 252 -16.12 -13.29 0.57
N ASN A 253 -16.98 -12.96 1.51
CA ASN A 253 -18.34 -13.52 1.62
C ASN A 253 -19.30 -12.50 2.20
N SER A 254 -20.60 -12.75 2.01
CA SER A 254 -21.68 -11.84 2.40
C SER A 254 -21.73 -11.59 3.91
N GLU A 255 -21.38 -12.56 4.75
CA GLU A 255 -21.39 -12.39 6.21
C GLU A 255 -20.30 -11.41 6.67
N LYS A 256 -19.07 -11.54 6.16
CA LYS A 256 -17.99 -10.59 6.44
C LYS A 256 -18.32 -9.19 5.92
N LEU A 257 -18.92 -9.10 4.73
CA LEU A 257 -19.36 -7.82 4.18
C LEU A 257 -20.43 -7.19 5.08
N LYS A 258 -21.43 -7.93 5.55
CA LYS A 258 -22.44 -7.42 6.48
C LYS A 258 -21.83 -6.90 7.79
N ASN A 259 -20.89 -7.65 8.37
CA ASN A 259 -20.19 -7.20 9.56
C ASN A 259 -19.41 -5.89 9.33
N THR A 260 -18.83 -5.73 8.14
CA THR A 260 -18.13 -4.51 7.74
C THR A 260 -19.11 -3.35 7.53
N ILE A 261 -20.21 -3.58 6.81
CA ILE A 261 -21.28 -2.59 6.60
C ILE A 261 -21.84 -2.12 7.94
N LYS A 262 -22.09 -3.04 8.87
CA LYS A 262 -22.53 -2.67 10.22
C LYS A 262 -21.57 -1.66 10.87
N LYS A 263 -20.26 -1.95 10.87
CA LYS A 263 -19.24 -1.04 11.42
C LYS A 263 -19.20 0.31 10.68
N ILE A 264 -19.39 0.30 9.36
CA ILE A 264 -19.45 1.52 8.56
C ILE A 264 -20.64 2.39 8.97
N PHE A 265 -21.81 1.80 9.16
CA PHE A 265 -22.99 2.57 9.57
C PHE A 265 -22.87 3.04 11.02
N ASP A 266 -22.25 2.26 11.93
CA ASP A 266 -21.90 2.73 13.27
C ASP A 266 -20.94 3.96 13.20
N PHE A 267 -19.90 3.89 12.35
CA PHE A 267 -18.99 5.02 12.09
C PHE A 267 -19.69 6.25 11.52
N LEU A 268 -20.71 6.06 10.68
CA LEU A 268 -21.53 7.15 10.12
C LEU A 268 -22.56 7.73 11.11
N GLY A 269 -22.65 7.19 12.33
CA GLY A 269 -23.49 7.70 13.41
C GLY A 269 -24.87 7.06 13.52
N PHE A 270 -25.09 5.90 12.88
CA PHE A 270 -26.31 5.11 13.07
C PHE A 270 -26.17 4.17 14.28
N GLU A 271 -27.28 3.86 14.93
CA GLU A 271 -27.37 2.71 15.83
C GLU A 271 -27.70 1.46 15.02
N THR A 272 -26.82 0.46 15.04
CA THR A 272 -26.97 -0.73 14.21
C THR A 272 -27.15 -2.01 15.01
N SER A 273 -28.00 -2.90 14.51
CA SER A 273 -28.20 -4.26 15.05
C SER A 273 -28.42 -5.27 13.92
N PHE A 274 -28.09 -6.53 14.17
CA PHE A 274 -28.50 -7.60 13.28
C PHE A 274 -29.92 -8.03 13.60
N ILE A 275 -30.72 -8.30 12.55
CA ILE A 275 -32.00 -8.92 12.59
C ILE A 275 -32.02 -10.18 11.72
N ILE A 276 -32.74 -11.20 12.12
CA ILE A 276 -32.82 -12.47 11.38
C ILE A 276 -34.23 -12.61 10.82
N LYS A 277 -34.32 -12.93 9.53
CA LYS A 277 -35.57 -13.28 8.87
C LYS A 277 -35.38 -14.55 8.03
N GLY A 278 -36.18 -15.57 8.29
CA GLY A 278 -35.96 -16.86 7.66
C GLY A 278 -34.56 -17.41 7.97
N LYS A 279 -33.76 -17.62 6.92
CA LYS A 279 -32.37 -18.05 7.02
C LYS A 279 -31.37 -16.91 6.78
N THR A 280 -31.86 -15.68 6.57
CA THR A 280 -31.08 -14.51 6.19
C THR A 280 -30.92 -13.55 7.37
N SER A 281 -29.72 -13.04 7.59
CA SER A 281 -29.46 -11.93 8.50
C SER A 281 -29.43 -10.62 7.73
N PHE A 282 -30.02 -9.58 8.30
CA PHE A 282 -30.00 -8.22 7.79
C PHE A 282 -29.46 -7.28 8.86
N ILE A 283 -29.06 -6.07 8.47
CA ILE A 283 -28.66 -5.01 9.38
C ILE A 283 -29.82 -4.03 9.47
N LEU A 284 -30.29 -3.75 10.68
CA LEU A 284 -31.16 -2.64 10.97
C LEU A 284 -30.31 -1.46 11.44
N ALA A 285 -30.29 -0.38 10.68
CA ALA A 285 -29.61 0.87 11.01
C ALA A 285 -30.65 1.95 11.35
N LYS A 286 -30.56 2.54 12.55
CA LYS A 286 -31.45 3.59 13.04
C LYS A 286 -30.70 4.92 13.14
N ALA A 287 -31.24 5.93 12.48
CA ALA A 287 -30.80 7.31 12.64
C ALA A 287 -31.67 7.97 13.71
N LEU A 288 -31.10 8.14 14.91
CA LEU A 288 -31.79 8.83 16.00
C LEU A 288 -31.63 10.32 15.84
N LEU A 289 -32.73 10.99 15.53
CA LEU A 289 -32.83 12.44 15.42
C LEU A 289 -33.99 12.90 16.31
N ASP A 290 -33.81 13.98 17.02
CA ASP A 290 -34.88 14.55 17.88
C ASP A 290 -36.16 14.84 17.10
N TYR A 291 -36.02 15.13 15.82
CA TYR A 291 -37.11 15.38 14.90
C TYR A 291 -36.98 14.52 13.65
N LYS A 292 -37.85 13.53 13.45
CA LYS A 292 -37.89 12.65 12.27
C LYS A 292 -36.77 11.60 12.21
N SER A 293 -36.64 10.79 13.26
CA SER A 293 -35.87 9.54 13.19
C SER A 293 -36.29 8.69 11.99
N TYR A 294 -35.38 7.97 11.44
CA TYR A 294 -35.64 7.03 10.34
C TYR A 294 -34.80 5.77 10.50
N SER A 295 -35.20 4.71 9.83
CA SER A 295 -34.49 3.42 9.89
C SER A 295 -34.36 2.77 8.51
N ILE A 296 -33.32 1.96 8.38
CA ILE A 296 -32.93 1.32 7.12
C ILE A 296 -32.69 -0.15 7.37
N ILE A 297 -33.24 -1.02 6.51
CA ILE A 297 -32.83 -2.42 6.44
C ILE A 297 -31.75 -2.55 5.36
N ILE A 298 -30.62 -3.15 5.72
CA ILE A 298 -29.47 -3.24 4.83
C ILE A 298 -29.07 -4.71 4.67
N ASP A 299 -28.85 -5.12 3.45
CA ASP A 299 -28.20 -6.39 3.12
C ASP A 299 -26.85 -6.16 2.43
N GLY A 300 -25.89 -7.01 2.72
CA GLY A 300 -24.58 -7.05 2.06
C GLY A 300 -24.43 -8.33 1.26
N LYS A 301 -24.17 -8.20 -0.05
CA LYS A 301 -24.01 -9.35 -0.96
C LYS A 301 -22.67 -9.31 -1.65
N VAL A 302 -22.02 -10.47 -1.69
CA VAL A 302 -20.81 -10.71 -2.48
C VAL A 302 -21.15 -11.70 -3.58
N SER A 303 -20.68 -11.45 -4.81
CA SER A 303 -20.82 -12.42 -5.89
C SER A 303 -20.06 -13.72 -5.56
N GLU A 304 -20.67 -14.86 -5.84
CA GLU A 304 -20.05 -16.17 -5.63
C GLU A 304 -18.83 -16.37 -6.52
N GLU A 305 -18.80 -15.74 -7.67
CA GLU A 305 -17.68 -15.78 -8.59
C GLU A 305 -16.86 -14.47 -8.53
N LYS A 306 -15.55 -14.63 -8.42
CA LYS A 306 -14.61 -13.50 -8.36
C LYS A 306 -14.75 -12.61 -9.61
N ASN A 307 -14.96 -11.32 -9.42
CA ASN A 307 -15.12 -10.29 -10.47
C ASN A 307 -16.41 -10.39 -11.29
N LYS A 308 -17.42 -11.13 -10.85
CA LYS A 308 -18.74 -11.08 -11.46
C LYS A 308 -19.68 -10.12 -10.73
N LYS A 309 -20.56 -9.48 -11.51
CA LYS A 309 -21.65 -8.63 -10.99
C LYS A 309 -22.73 -9.47 -10.35
N ILE A 310 -23.46 -8.91 -9.40
CA ILE A 310 -24.67 -9.54 -8.88
C ILE A 310 -25.76 -9.46 -9.95
N GLU A 311 -26.17 -10.61 -10.47
CA GLU A 311 -27.23 -10.74 -11.49
C GLU A 311 -28.57 -11.11 -10.90
N LYS A 312 -28.59 -11.77 -9.74
CA LYS A 312 -29.78 -12.22 -9.03
C LYS A 312 -29.68 -11.95 -7.55
N TYR A 313 -30.79 -11.56 -6.97
CA TYR A 313 -30.94 -11.45 -5.53
C TYR A 313 -32.17 -12.27 -5.13
N GLU A 314 -31.97 -13.30 -4.31
CA GLU A 314 -33.02 -14.26 -3.99
C GLU A 314 -33.84 -13.89 -2.74
N GLN A 315 -33.35 -12.95 -1.94
CA GLN A 315 -33.90 -12.62 -0.63
C GLN A 315 -34.86 -11.41 -0.66
N TRP A 316 -35.50 -11.11 -1.81
CA TRP A 316 -36.41 -9.97 -1.96
C TRP A 316 -37.55 -10.00 -0.95
N ASP A 317 -38.21 -11.16 -0.78
CA ASP A 317 -39.36 -11.33 0.12
C ASP A 317 -38.93 -11.23 1.59
N ASP A 318 -37.79 -11.82 1.96
CA ASP A 318 -37.24 -11.72 3.31
C ASP A 318 -36.88 -10.27 3.65
N LEU A 319 -36.25 -9.53 2.69
CA LEU A 319 -35.91 -8.12 2.84
C LEU A 319 -37.14 -7.24 3.02
N LYS A 320 -38.17 -7.46 2.19
CA LYS A 320 -39.49 -6.79 2.30
C LYS A 320 -40.14 -7.04 3.65
N THR A 321 -40.19 -8.29 4.05
CA THR A 321 -40.77 -8.69 5.34
C THR A 321 -40.00 -8.05 6.51
N ALA A 322 -38.66 -8.05 6.44
CA ALA A 322 -37.82 -7.41 7.44
C ALA A 322 -38.11 -5.91 7.52
N LYS A 323 -38.28 -5.22 6.37
CA LYS A 323 -38.67 -3.80 6.32
C LYS A 323 -40.01 -3.53 6.98
N GLU A 324 -41.03 -4.30 6.64
CA GLU A 324 -42.40 -4.15 7.15
C GLU A 324 -42.50 -4.40 8.67
N GLU A 325 -41.92 -5.49 9.16
CA GLU A 325 -41.94 -5.84 10.58
C GLU A 325 -41.18 -4.81 11.46
N ASN A 326 -40.08 -4.29 10.97
CA ASN A 326 -39.30 -3.29 11.70
C ASN A 326 -39.75 -1.85 11.41
N LYS A 327 -40.80 -1.69 10.58
CA LYS A 327 -41.32 -0.38 10.14
C LYS A 327 -40.20 0.53 9.61
N ALA A 328 -39.25 -0.07 8.87
CA ALA A 328 -38.13 0.67 8.34
C ALA A 328 -38.55 1.52 7.12
N ASP A 329 -37.99 2.72 7.04
CA ASP A 329 -38.31 3.67 5.97
C ASP A 329 -37.75 3.23 4.62
N PHE A 330 -36.54 2.67 4.63
CA PHE A 330 -35.80 2.32 3.42
C PHE A 330 -35.23 0.91 3.48
N SER A 331 -34.92 0.37 2.30
CA SER A 331 -34.13 -0.86 2.17
C SER A 331 -32.99 -0.64 1.19
N VAL A 332 -31.81 -1.13 1.52
CA VAL A 332 -30.58 -0.94 0.72
C VAL A 332 -29.87 -2.29 0.58
N ILE A 333 -29.47 -2.63 -0.62
CA ILE A 333 -28.55 -3.75 -0.88
C ILE A 333 -27.20 -3.17 -1.27
N ILE A 334 -26.13 -3.62 -0.60
CA ILE A 334 -24.75 -3.17 -0.84
C ILE A 334 -23.95 -4.33 -1.42
N SER A 335 -23.26 -4.07 -2.52
CA SER A 335 -22.36 -5.01 -3.18
C SER A 335 -21.21 -4.29 -3.89
N ASN A 336 -20.20 -5.06 -4.29
CA ASN A 336 -19.09 -4.49 -5.06
C ASN A 336 -19.52 -4.01 -6.45
N ASP A 337 -20.40 -4.75 -7.11
CA ASP A 337 -20.93 -4.40 -8.44
C ASP A 337 -22.28 -5.09 -8.70
N PHE A 338 -23.16 -4.41 -9.47
CA PHE A 338 -24.47 -4.91 -9.85
C PHE A 338 -24.64 -5.01 -11.35
N ASN A 339 -25.37 -6.03 -11.81
CA ASN A 339 -25.94 -6.02 -13.17
C ASN A 339 -27.30 -5.32 -13.11
N TYR A 340 -27.32 -4.03 -13.38
CA TYR A 340 -28.52 -3.19 -13.30
C TYR A 340 -29.60 -3.62 -14.28
N ASP A 341 -29.24 -4.14 -15.47
CA ASP A 341 -30.23 -4.62 -16.46
C ASP A 341 -31.09 -5.76 -15.92
N SER A 342 -30.54 -6.59 -15.04
CA SER A 342 -31.25 -7.72 -14.46
C SER A 342 -31.97 -7.41 -13.13
N LEU A 343 -31.54 -6.36 -12.40
CA LEU A 343 -32.01 -6.10 -11.03
C LEU A 343 -32.92 -4.86 -10.91
N ASN A 344 -32.81 -3.87 -11.82
CA ASN A 344 -33.53 -2.60 -11.69
C ASN A 344 -35.04 -2.77 -11.59
N MET A 345 -35.64 -3.56 -12.48
CA MET A 345 -37.09 -3.75 -12.46
C MET A 345 -37.60 -4.25 -11.11
N GLN A 346 -36.85 -5.16 -10.48
CA GLN A 346 -37.28 -5.78 -9.22
C GLN A 346 -36.93 -4.88 -8.02
N SER A 347 -35.81 -4.14 -8.08
CA SER A 347 -35.47 -3.14 -7.05
C SER A 347 -36.47 -1.98 -7.02
N GLU A 348 -36.93 -1.50 -8.17
CA GLU A 348 -37.97 -0.47 -8.27
C GLU A 348 -39.31 -0.97 -7.73
N LEU A 349 -39.77 -2.18 -8.13
CA LEU A 349 -40.97 -2.77 -7.65
C LEU A 349 -41.02 -2.98 -6.13
N GLN A 350 -39.86 -3.27 -5.52
CA GLN A 350 -39.73 -3.49 -4.09
C GLN A 350 -39.30 -2.23 -3.32
N ASN A 351 -39.09 -1.15 -4.01
CA ASN A 351 -38.55 0.10 -3.44
C ASN A 351 -37.29 -0.13 -2.62
N VAL A 352 -36.27 -0.71 -3.26
CA VAL A 352 -34.99 -1.07 -2.68
C VAL A 352 -33.85 -0.36 -3.45
N ILE A 353 -32.95 0.24 -2.73
CA ILE A 353 -31.79 0.95 -3.30
C ILE A 353 -30.64 -0.03 -3.50
N LEU A 354 -30.06 -0.06 -4.69
CA LEU A 354 -28.82 -0.77 -5.00
C LEU A 354 -27.65 0.18 -4.87
N LEU A 355 -26.73 -0.08 -3.93
CA LEU A 355 -25.62 0.79 -3.61
C LEU A 355 -24.29 0.06 -3.74
N GLU A 356 -23.46 0.46 -4.69
CA GLU A 356 -22.14 -0.15 -4.89
C GLU A 356 -21.15 0.26 -3.79
N SER A 357 -20.26 -0.66 -3.44
CA SER A 357 -19.21 -0.44 -2.43
C SER A 357 -18.33 0.78 -2.72
N ARG A 358 -18.13 1.14 -4.00
CA ARG A 358 -17.39 2.37 -4.37
C ARG A 358 -18.05 3.65 -3.84
N TRP A 359 -19.38 3.69 -3.75
CA TRP A 359 -20.11 4.83 -3.20
C TRP A 359 -20.04 4.86 -1.68
N ILE A 360 -20.10 3.69 -1.04
CA ILE A 360 -19.86 3.57 0.40
C ILE A 360 -18.43 4.03 0.74
N ASP A 361 -17.42 3.64 -0.05
CA ASP A 361 -16.04 4.11 0.10
C ASP A 361 -15.94 5.64 0.00
N THR A 362 -16.62 6.23 -0.97
CA THR A 362 -16.68 7.69 -1.14
C THR A 362 -17.34 8.37 0.07
N ILE A 363 -18.44 7.80 0.58
CA ILE A 363 -19.14 8.32 1.76
C ILE A 363 -18.22 8.25 2.99
N ILE A 364 -17.50 7.15 3.22
CA ILE A 364 -16.56 7.00 4.32
C ILE A 364 -15.46 8.07 4.26
N LYS A 365 -14.83 8.24 3.10
CA LYS A 365 -13.77 9.24 2.88
C LYS A 365 -14.25 10.66 3.17
N GLU A 366 -15.40 10.99 2.65
CA GLU A 366 -15.95 12.32 2.82
C GLU A 366 -16.49 12.57 4.24
N HIS A 367 -16.96 11.51 4.93
CA HIS A 367 -17.35 11.60 6.33
C HIS A 367 -16.14 11.87 7.24
N ASP A 368 -15.02 11.21 6.98
CA ASP A 368 -13.75 11.44 7.68
C ASP A 368 -13.22 12.88 7.47
N ARG A 369 -13.35 13.36 6.24
CA ARG A 369 -12.93 14.73 5.87
C ARG A 369 -13.81 15.82 6.52
N LEU A 370 -15.11 15.59 6.54
CA LEU A 370 -16.13 16.46 7.15
C LEU A 370 -17.36 15.59 7.47
N THR A 371 -17.71 15.45 8.74
CA THR A 371 -18.80 14.60 9.21
C THR A 371 -20.12 14.88 8.47
N PHE A 372 -20.79 13.84 7.96
CA PHE A 372 -22.14 13.95 7.43
C PHE A 372 -23.16 14.04 8.57
N SER A 373 -24.14 14.93 8.44
CA SER A 373 -25.33 14.81 9.28
C SER A 373 -26.17 13.60 8.84
N LEU A 374 -26.86 12.96 9.77
CA LEU A 374 -27.79 11.87 9.46
C LEU A 374 -28.88 12.32 8.46
N SER A 375 -29.30 13.59 8.48
CA SER A 375 -30.21 14.17 7.49
C SER A 375 -29.62 14.21 6.07
N ASN A 376 -28.32 14.42 5.94
CA ASN A 376 -27.64 14.37 4.65
C ASN A 376 -27.54 12.92 4.14
N LEU A 377 -27.23 11.98 5.03
CA LEU A 377 -27.19 10.56 4.70
C LEU A 377 -28.58 10.05 4.31
N LYS A 378 -29.66 10.56 4.93
CA LYS A 378 -31.04 10.26 4.51
C LYS A 378 -31.26 10.56 3.04
N LYS A 379 -30.80 11.72 2.56
CA LYS A 379 -30.98 12.13 1.15
C LYS A 379 -30.27 11.20 0.16
N ILE A 380 -29.11 10.65 0.54
CA ILE A 380 -28.39 9.68 -0.28
C ILE A 380 -29.12 8.34 -0.29
N LEU A 381 -29.60 7.90 0.87
CA LEU A 381 -30.12 6.55 1.12
C LEU A 381 -31.63 6.44 0.88
N SER A 382 -32.31 7.53 0.49
CA SER A 382 -33.77 7.55 0.30
C SER A 382 -34.20 7.90 -1.13
N SER A 383 -33.28 8.02 -2.09
CA SER A 383 -33.63 8.53 -3.40
C SER A 383 -34.10 7.43 -4.35
N ASP A 384 -35.28 7.62 -4.89
CA ASP A 384 -35.89 6.73 -5.88
C ASP A 384 -35.24 6.84 -7.28
N ASN A 385 -34.39 7.84 -7.52
CA ASN A 385 -33.76 8.07 -8.84
C ASN A 385 -32.32 8.52 -8.70
N SER A 386 -31.40 7.74 -9.25
CA SER A 386 -29.97 7.99 -9.39
C SER A 386 -29.25 8.37 -8.08
N THR A 387 -28.98 7.39 -7.24
CA THR A 387 -28.09 7.51 -6.06
C THR A 387 -26.80 8.27 -6.39
N GLU A 388 -26.24 8.06 -7.58
CA GLU A 388 -25.05 8.77 -8.09
C GLU A 388 -25.24 10.29 -8.15
N SER A 389 -26.31 10.77 -8.78
CA SER A 389 -26.56 12.22 -8.94
C SER A 389 -26.69 12.92 -7.59
N ASN A 390 -27.37 12.27 -6.63
CA ASN A 390 -27.55 12.83 -5.28
C ASN A 390 -26.26 12.84 -4.48
N ILE A 391 -25.44 11.79 -4.63
CA ILE A 391 -24.10 11.76 -4.03
C ILE A 391 -23.27 12.91 -4.61
N PHE A 392 -23.22 13.07 -5.95
CA PHE A 392 -22.46 14.16 -6.58
C PHE A 392 -22.90 15.54 -6.13
N GLN A 393 -24.22 15.83 -6.13
CA GLN A 393 -24.73 17.12 -5.67
C GLN A 393 -24.40 17.40 -4.20
N LEU A 394 -24.45 16.37 -3.36
CA LEU A 394 -24.09 16.52 -1.95
C LEU A 394 -22.59 16.75 -1.79
N LEU A 395 -21.76 16.05 -2.55
CA LEU A 395 -20.30 16.23 -2.54
C LEU A 395 -19.90 17.62 -3.00
N GLU A 396 -20.56 18.17 -4.02
CA GLU A 396 -20.30 19.52 -4.50
C GLU A 396 -20.58 20.59 -3.43
N LYS A 397 -21.74 20.49 -2.75
CA LYS A 397 -22.05 21.36 -1.61
C LYS A 397 -21.04 21.24 -0.47
N ARG A 398 -20.58 20.01 -0.19
CA ARG A 398 -19.59 19.77 0.84
C ARG A 398 -18.21 20.32 0.48
N ASN A 399 -17.82 20.25 -0.78
CA ASN A 399 -16.57 20.85 -1.25
C ASN A 399 -16.55 22.34 -1.00
N THR A 400 -17.67 23.04 -1.22
CA THR A 400 -17.77 24.46 -0.90
C THR A 400 -17.61 24.72 0.61
N THR A 401 -18.24 23.90 1.46
CA THR A 401 -18.09 24.02 2.91
C THR A 401 -16.66 23.74 3.35
N TYR A 402 -16.06 22.69 2.81
CA TYR A 402 -14.67 22.33 3.11
C TYR A 402 -13.68 23.40 2.67
N LYS A 403 -13.87 23.98 1.48
CA LYS A 403 -13.11 25.13 0.98
C LYS A 403 -13.15 26.28 2.00
N ARG A 404 -14.33 26.61 2.54
CA ARG A 404 -14.49 27.67 3.55
C ARG A 404 -13.73 27.36 4.85
N ILE A 405 -13.79 26.11 5.36
CA ILE A 405 -13.05 25.70 6.55
C ILE A 405 -11.54 25.84 6.32
N LYS A 406 -11.03 25.36 5.18
CA LYS A 406 -9.61 25.50 4.83
C LYS A 406 -9.21 26.98 4.69
N LEU A 407 -10.07 27.79 4.11
CA LEU A 407 -9.84 29.22 3.97
C LEU A 407 -9.75 29.91 5.34
N VAL A 408 -10.63 29.58 6.29
CA VAL A 408 -10.54 30.06 7.68
C VAL A 408 -9.19 29.70 8.30
N ASN A 409 -8.79 28.46 8.23
CA ASN A 409 -7.52 27.98 8.81
C ASN A 409 -6.33 28.70 8.18
N THR A 410 -6.28 28.82 6.86
CA THR A 410 -5.22 29.53 6.12
C THR A 410 -5.15 30.99 6.50
N MET A 411 -6.31 31.66 6.58
CA MET A 411 -6.39 33.06 7.02
C MET A 411 -5.84 33.26 8.44
N MET A 412 -6.25 32.41 9.38
CA MET A 412 -5.80 32.47 10.77
C MET A 412 -4.28 32.27 10.89
N ASP A 413 -3.71 31.34 10.11
CA ASP A 413 -2.26 31.12 10.06
C ASP A 413 -1.47 32.31 9.50
N ILE A 414 -2.01 32.93 8.44
CA ILE A 414 -1.40 34.14 7.86
C ILE A 414 -1.48 35.31 8.86
N LEU A 415 -2.64 35.55 9.45
CA LEU A 415 -2.84 36.65 10.40
C LEU A 415 -1.96 36.47 11.64
N LYS A 416 -1.79 35.22 12.14
CA LYS A 416 -0.86 34.90 13.23
C LYS A 416 0.58 35.27 12.87
N LYS A 417 1.05 34.85 11.68
CA LYS A 417 2.42 35.15 11.21
C LYS A 417 2.63 36.64 10.99
N SER A 418 1.63 37.34 10.46
CA SER A 418 1.67 38.77 10.21
C SER A 418 1.67 39.58 11.51
N SER A 419 0.86 39.20 12.49
CA SER A 419 0.84 39.81 13.81
C SER A 419 2.22 39.71 14.52
N GLN A 420 2.89 38.56 14.42
CA GLN A 420 4.23 38.39 14.97
C GLN A 420 5.26 39.33 14.34
N LYS A 421 5.07 39.64 13.06
CA LYS A 421 5.95 40.57 12.30
C LYS A 421 5.47 42.03 12.35
N LYS A 422 4.42 42.34 13.07
CA LYS A 422 3.77 43.65 13.13
C LYS A 422 3.33 44.18 11.74
N LEU A 423 2.95 43.25 10.85
CA LEU A 423 2.44 43.56 9.53
C LEU A 423 0.90 43.58 9.59
N TYR A 424 0.31 44.67 9.14
CA TYR A 424 -1.15 44.83 9.05
C TYR A 424 -1.61 44.49 7.65
N LEU A 425 -2.64 43.69 7.55
CA LEU A 425 -3.17 43.18 6.28
C LEU A 425 -4.65 43.65 6.14
N ASN A 426 -5.01 44.17 4.99
CA ASN A 426 -6.38 44.37 4.56
C ASN A 426 -6.88 43.15 3.76
N ILE A 427 -8.15 43.13 3.36
CA ILE A 427 -8.78 42.02 2.62
C ILE A 427 -8.01 41.72 1.31
N GLU A 428 -7.67 42.76 0.54
CA GLU A 428 -6.92 42.61 -0.72
C GLU A 428 -5.56 41.91 -0.52
N SER A 429 -4.78 42.43 0.43
CA SER A 429 -3.43 41.89 0.73
C SER A 429 -3.53 40.47 1.23
N LEU A 430 -4.49 40.15 2.10
CA LEU A 430 -4.76 38.83 2.64
C LEU A 430 -5.14 37.84 1.52
N THR A 431 -6.04 38.26 0.62
CA THR A 431 -6.45 37.47 -0.54
C THR A 431 -5.28 37.16 -1.48
N LYS A 432 -4.43 38.16 -1.74
CA LYS A 432 -3.22 37.97 -2.55
C LYS A 432 -2.27 36.92 -1.93
N ILE A 433 -2.01 37.03 -0.62
CA ILE A 433 -1.14 36.08 0.10
C ILE A 433 -1.75 34.67 0.07
N ILE A 434 -3.05 34.51 0.28
CA ILE A 434 -3.75 33.22 0.22
C ILE A 434 -3.56 32.58 -1.16
N ASN A 435 -3.77 33.32 -2.23
CA ASN A 435 -3.66 32.84 -3.60
C ASN A 435 -2.20 32.57 -4.05
N GLN A 436 -1.20 33.03 -3.31
CA GLN A 436 0.23 32.79 -3.57
C GLN A 436 0.80 31.62 -2.75
N GLN A 437 0.05 31.07 -1.80
CA GLN A 437 0.53 29.94 -1.02
C GLN A 437 0.37 28.63 -1.80
N ASP A 438 1.46 27.87 -1.90
CA ASP A 438 1.42 26.46 -2.31
C ASP A 438 0.82 25.64 -1.16
N GLY A 439 -0.38 25.08 -1.35
CA GLY A 439 -1.03 24.31 -0.32
C GLY A 439 -2.34 23.65 -0.76
N GLU A 440 -3.10 23.12 0.18
CA GLU A 440 -4.35 22.40 -0.10
C GLU A 440 -5.43 23.23 -0.81
N LEU A 441 -5.33 24.58 -0.79
CA LEU A 441 -6.21 25.46 -1.51
C LEU A 441 -5.92 25.55 -3.02
N VAL A 442 -4.75 25.10 -3.47
CA VAL A 442 -4.36 25.05 -4.90
C VAL A 442 -5.31 24.20 -5.74
N ASN A 443 -5.94 23.20 -5.12
CA ASN A 443 -6.93 22.33 -5.78
C ASN A 443 -8.31 23.00 -5.96
N PHE A 444 -8.51 24.21 -5.45
CA PHE A 444 -9.73 24.98 -5.60
C PHE A 444 -9.52 26.13 -6.60
N GLU A 445 -10.62 26.65 -7.12
CA GLU A 445 -10.58 27.89 -7.89
C GLU A 445 -9.99 29.02 -7.06
N LYS A 446 -9.38 30.01 -7.74
CA LYS A 446 -8.78 31.19 -7.12
C LYS A 446 -9.76 31.84 -6.14
N ILE A 447 -9.31 32.07 -4.91
CA ILE A 447 -10.10 32.69 -3.85
C ILE A 447 -10.37 34.14 -4.22
N GLN A 448 -11.64 34.56 -4.10
CA GLN A 448 -12.08 35.93 -4.37
C GLN A 448 -12.12 36.78 -3.08
N GLU A 449 -11.96 38.08 -3.21
CA GLU A 449 -11.97 39.01 -2.05
C GLU A 449 -13.25 38.91 -1.23
N TYR A 450 -14.41 38.77 -1.89
CA TYR A 450 -15.69 38.64 -1.19
C TYR A 450 -15.77 37.39 -0.30
N GLU A 451 -15.10 36.28 -0.67
CA GLU A 451 -15.06 35.04 0.14
C GLU A 451 -14.28 35.31 1.43
N VAL A 452 -13.13 35.99 1.32
CA VAL A 452 -12.31 36.41 2.46
C VAL A 452 -13.10 37.40 3.35
N GLU A 453 -13.78 38.37 2.75
CA GLU A 453 -14.59 39.35 3.47
C GLU A 453 -15.72 38.70 4.27
N GLN A 454 -16.45 37.77 3.69
CA GLN A 454 -17.51 37.01 4.40
C GLN A 454 -16.96 36.33 5.67
N ILE A 455 -15.79 35.70 5.58
CA ILE A 455 -15.18 35.04 6.72
C ILE A 455 -14.71 36.05 7.76
N VAL A 456 -14.07 37.13 7.35
CA VAL A 456 -13.65 38.20 8.27
C VAL A 456 -14.86 38.78 9.02
N ASN A 457 -15.95 39.05 8.31
CA ASN A 457 -17.18 39.56 8.92
C ASN A 457 -17.77 38.54 9.92
N MET A 458 -17.86 37.27 9.56
CA MET A 458 -18.32 36.20 10.45
C MET A 458 -17.46 36.10 11.73
N LEU A 459 -16.15 36.10 11.60
CA LEU A 459 -15.24 35.98 12.76
C LEU A 459 -15.14 37.27 13.59
N SER A 460 -15.62 38.41 13.08
CA SER A 460 -15.65 39.68 13.79
C SER A 460 -16.95 39.90 14.60
N MET A 461 -17.98 39.10 14.35
CA MET A 461 -19.26 39.17 15.03
C MET A 461 -19.30 38.29 16.28
N GLU A 462 -20.16 38.62 17.25
CA GLU A 462 -20.47 37.73 18.36
C GLU A 462 -21.19 36.47 17.85
N PRO A 463 -20.98 35.29 18.42
CA PRO A 463 -20.16 35.05 19.63
C PRO A 463 -18.66 34.91 19.38
N PHE A 464 -18.18 34.88 18.14
CA PHE A 464 -16.79 34.68 17.81
C PHE A 464 -15.89 35.81 18.26
N ASN A 465 -16.12 37.03 17.74
CA ASN A 465 -15.37 38.24 18.04
C ASN A 465 -13.84 38.05 18.08
N ILE A 466 -13.33 37.26 17.12
CA ILE A 466 -11.91 36.88 17.05
C ILE A 466 -11.10 37.87 16.25
N LEU A 467 -11.73 38.46 15.23
CA LEU A 467 -11.15 39.46 14.35
C LEU A 467 -11.79 40.83 14.59
N GLN A 468 -11.06 41.86 14.22
CA GLN A 468 -11.56 43.23 14.18
C GLN A 468 -11.02 43.93 12.93
N LYS A 469 -11.84 44.72 12.26
CA LYS A 469 -11.41 45.71 11.26
C LYS A 469 -11.10 47.03 11.96
N THR A 470 -9.93 47.58 11.66
CA THR A 470 -9.56 48.95 12.12
C THR A 470 -10.16 49.98 11.22
N GLU A 471 -10.09 51.29 11.63
CA GLU A 471 -10.52 52.44 10.78
C GLU A 471 -9.77 52.50 9.45
N MET A 472 -8.59 51.87 9.34
CA MET A 472 -7.79 51.80 8.08
C MET A 472 -8.04 50.48 7.32
N ASP A 473 -9.16 49.80 7.54
CA ASP A 473 -9.52 48.51 6.95
C ASP A 473 -8.51 47.36 7.17
N ASN A 474 -7.60 47.52 8.13
CA ASN A 474 -6.71 46.45 8.50
C ASN A 474 -7.41 45.42 9.38
N ILE A 475 -7.07 44.15 9.16
CA ILE A 475 -7.61 43.02 9.92
C ILE A 475 -6.62 42.69 11.05
N ILE A 476 -7.11 42.70 12.29
CA ILE A 476 -6.31 42.36 13.47
C ILE A 476 -6.99 41.27 14.29
N LEU A 477 -6.15 40.52 15.04
CA LEU A 477 -6.63 39.52 15.99
C LEU A 477 -6.96 40.19 17.32
N ASN A 478 -8.18 40.01 17.86
CA ASN A 478 -8.60 40.50 19.17
C ASN A 478 -7.94 39.76 20.33
N TYR A 479 -7.46 38.54 20.06
CA TYR A 479 -6.83 37.65 21.05
C TYR A 479 -5.47 37.15 20.57
N SER A 480 -4.60 36.77 21.50
CA SER A 480 -3.44 35.97 21.09
C SER A 480 -3.93 34.67 20.42
N PRO A 481 -3.15 34.08 19.49
CA PRO A 481 -3.56 32.86 18.78
C PRO A 481 -4.01 31.72 19.69
N LYS A 482 -3.38 31.59 20.87
CA LYS A 482 -3.75 30.60 21.88
C LYS A 482 -5.13 30.89 22.45
N LEU A 483 -5.38 32.11 22.87
CA LEU A 483 -6.66 32.52 23.44
C LEU A 483 -7.80 32.51 22.41
N ALA A 484 -7.51 32.84 21.15
CA ALA A 484 -8.48 32.72 20.06
C ALA A 484 -8.96 31.26 19.88
N LYS A 485 -8.02 30.31 19.92
CA LYS A 485 -8.35 28.88 19.89
C LYS A 485 -9.18 28.47 21.11
N GLU A 486 -8.75 28.82 22.30
CA GLU A 486 -9.47 28.52 23.55
C GLU A 486 -10.90 29.09 23.54
N ARG A 487 -11.09 30.29 22.95
CA ARG A 487 -12.43 30.88 22.78
C ARG A 487 -13.29 30.06 21.81
N LEU A 488 -12.76 29.66 20.68
CA LEU A 488 -13.48 28.80 19.73
C LEU A 488 -13.86 27.46 20.35
N ASP A 489 -12.94 26.81 21.05
CA ASP A 489 -13.18 25.53 21.71
C ASP A 489 -14.30 25.67 22.77
N LYS A 490 -14.31 26.76 23.55
CA LYS A 490 -15.39 27.03 24.52
C LYS A 490 -16.74 27.28 23.85
N ILE A 491 -16.77 28.04 22.77
CA ILE A 491 -18.01 28.29 22.03
C ILE A 491 -18.59 26.95 21.52
N ILE A 492 -17.74 26.05 20.99
CA ILE A 492 -18.16 24.74 20.55
C ILE A 492 -18.70 23.91 21.71
N ILE A 493 -18.00 23.85 22.85
CA ILE A 493 -18.40 23.06 24.02
C ILE A 493 -19.75 23.57 24.59
N GLU A 494 -20.01 24.87 24.57
CA GLU A 494 -21.25 25.44 25.13
C GLU A 494 -22.46 25.35 24.17
N ILE A 495 -22.20 25.05 22.86
CA ILE A 495 -23.27 24.87 21.87
C ILE A 495 -23.72 23.39 21.84
N PHE A 496 -22.86 22.45 22.20
CA PHE A 496 -23.09 21.01 22.18
C PHE A 496 -22.96 20.37 23.57
#